data_24f90de2c7c8e8986a42f29155c68aa4
#
_entry.id   24f90de2c7c8e8986a42f29155c68aa4
#
_cell.length_a   1.000
_cell.length_b   1.000
_cell.length_c   1.000
_cell.angle_alpha   90.00
_cell.angle_beta   90.00
_cell.angle_gamma   90.00
#
_symmetry.space_group_name_H-M   'P 1'
#
loop_
_entity.id
_entity.type
_entity.pdbx_description
1 polymer ?
#
loop_
_entity_poly.entity_id
_entity_poly.type
_entity_poly.pdbx_seq_one_letter_code
_entity_poly.pdbx_strand_id
1 'polypeptide(L)'
;MLVIGNGLSRSKIDLNKIYQEKIGCNAVFRDCYIDHLVCCDKRMVKQAMGHGHPSIYTRPRWADDFNHEPVQHLPNLVEEGSDRKDDPFHWGSGPYAILLGAFMDANIQMVGFDLYGVDKKINNVYSDTEGYKSSDNSATDHSYWVYQIAKVFTWFPQTTFRIYNTPEWDMPKEWKLANVSLDTLDKL
;
A
#
# COMPACT_ATOMS: atom_id res chain seq x y z
N MET A 1 -10.76 -1.76 8.60
CA MET A 1 -10.26 -2.15 7.27
C MET A 1 -8.79 -2.50 7.34
N LEU A 2 -8.30 -3.54 6.63
CA LEU A 2 -6.88 -3.91 6.58
C LEU A 2 -6.25 -3.45 5.27
N VAL A 3 -5.17 -2.67 5.35
CA VAL A 3 -4.36 -2.25 4.19
C VAL A 3 -3.05 -3.03 4.19
N ILE A 4 -2.75 -3.69 3.06
CA ILE A 4 -1.67 -4.67 2.95
C ILE A 4 -0.61 -4.18 1.97
N GLY A 5 0.58 -3.89 2.49
CA GLY A 5 1.81 -3.63 1.74
C GLY A 5 2.55 -4.92 1.37
N ASN A 6 3.74 -4.77 0.78
CA ASN A 6 4.53 -5.90 0.27
C ASN A 6 5.83 -6.16 1.05
N GLY A 7 5.99 -5.57 2.23
CA GLY A 7 7.15 -5.81 3.09
C GLY A 7 7.21 -7.23 3.64
N LEU A 8 8.41 -7.72 3.90
CA LEU A 8 8.67 -9.10 4.36
C LEU A 8 8.03 -9.41 5.72
N SER A 9 7.76 -8.39 6.57
CA SER A 9 7.13 -8.60 7.88
C SER A 9 5.80 -9.34 7.77
N ARG A 10 5.02 -9.07 6.71
CA ARG A 10 3.72 -9.72 6.52
C ARG A 10 3.77 -11.21 6.22
N SER A 11 4.94 -11.76 5.82
CA SER A 11 5.11 -13.20 5.60
C SER A 11 4.92 -14.03 6.87
N LYS A 12 4.94 -13.39 8.04
CA LYS A 12 4.68 -14.01 9.34
C LYS A 12 3.19 -14.15 9.65
N ILE A 13 2.31 -13.68 8.77
CA ILE A 13 0.85 -13.65 8.97
C ILE A 13 0.16 -14.47 7.87
N ASP A 14 -0.81 -15.28 8.25
CA ASP A 14 -1.72 -15.93 7.31
C ASP A 14 -2.89 -14.98 6.97
N LEU A 15 -2.75 -14.24 5.87
CA LEU A 15 -3.74 -13.26 5.43
C LEU A 15 -5.09 -13.89 5.08
N ASN A 16 -5.15 -15.21 4.82
CA ASN A 16 -6.40 -15.92 4.53
C ASN A 16 -7.25 -16.17 5.79
N LYS A 17 -6.65 -16.06 6.98
CA LYS A 17 -7.36 -16.15 8.26
C LYS A 17 -7.95 -14.85 8.75
N ILE A 18 -7.68 -13.74 8.05
CA ILE A 18 -8.19 -12.43 8.40
C ILE A 18 -9.44 -12.16 7.57
N TYR A 19 -10.59 -12.00 8.23
CA TYR A 19 -11.90 -11.90 7.59
C TYR A 19 -12.43 -10.47 7.41
N GLN A 20 -11.68 -9.46 7.84
CA GLN A 20 -12.05 -8.07 7.60
C GLN A 20 -11.82 -7.68 6.14
N GLU A 21 -12.47 -6.61 5.69
CA GLU A 21 -12.29 -6.02 4.36
C GLU A 21 -10.84 -5.59 4.14
N LYS A 22 -10.30 -5.91 2.96
CA LYS A 22 -8.88 -5.78 2.63
C LYS A 22 -8.65 -4.88 1.42
N ILE A 23 -7.72 -3.95 1.57
CA ILE A 23 -7.10 -3.25 0.45
C ILE A 23 -5.68 -3.78 0.27
N GLY A 24 -5.37 -4.31 -0.90
CA GLY A 24 -4.02 -4.76 -1.25
C GLY A 24 -3.34 -3.84 -2.26
N CYS A 25 -2.02 -3.90 -2.35
CA CYS A 25 -1.29 -3.19 -3.40
C CYS A 25 -0.49 -4.14 -4.30
N ASN A 26 -0.50 -3.84 -5.60
CA ASN A 26 0.23 -4.58 -6.64
C ASN A 26 -0.10 -6.10 -6.61
N ALA A 27 0.87 -6.97 -6.33
CA ALA A 27 0.74 -8.41 -6.47
C ALA A 27 0.06 -9.14 -5.29
N VAL A 28 -0.47 -8.44 -4.28
CA VAL A 28 -1.09 -9.09 -3.10
C VAL A 28 -2.21 -10.06 -3.48
N PHE A 29 -2.91 -9.82 -4.59
CA PHE A 29 -3.94 -10.69 -5.14
C PHE A 29 -3.44 -12.11 -5.49
N ARG A 30 -2.13 -12.33 -5.57
CA ARG A 30 -1.54 -13.66 -5.81
C ARG A 30 -1.58 -14.55 -4.57
N ASP A 31 -1.66 -13.94 -3.37
CA ASP A 31 -1.53 -14.65 -2.09
C ASP A 31 -2.87 -14.87 -1.39
N CYS A 32 -3.78 -13.92 -1.50
CA CYS A 32 -5.07 -13.99 -0.82
C CYS A 32 -6.14 -13.18 -1.55
N TYR A 33 -7.40 -13.42 -1.18
CA TYR A 33 -8.51 -12.59 -1.65
C TYR A 33 -8.37 -11.15 -1.12
N ILE A 34 -8.57 -10.19 -2.01
CA ILE A 34 -8.50 -8.74 -1.75
C ILE A 34 -9.80 -8.12 -2.27
N ASP A 35 -10.45 -7.30 -1.45
CA ASP A 35 -11.70 -6.62 -1.83
C ASP A 35 -11.41 -5.46 -2.80
N HIS A 36 -10.33 -4.71 -2.53
CA HIS A 36 -9.91 -3.56 -3.33
C HIS A 36 -8.41 -3.63 -3.62
N LEU A 37 -8.04 -3.66 -4.89
CA LEU A 37 -6.64 -3.75 -5.29
C LEU A 37 -6.15 -2.43 -5.87
N VAL A 38 -5.06 -1.89 -5.32
CA VAL A 38 -4.42 -0.66 -5.82
C VAL A 38 -3.17 -0.98 -6.62
N CYS A 39 -3.15 -0.59 -7.89
CA CYS A 39 -2.03 -0.79 -8.80
C CYS A 39 -1.65 0.51 -9.51
N CYS A 40 -0.52 1.11 -9.16
CA CYS A 40 0.04 2.29 -9.83
C CYS A 40 1.07 1.93 -10.93
N ASP A 41 0.94 0.74 -11.51
CA ASP A 41 1.73 0.24 -12.64
C ASP A 41 0.78 -0.47 -13.60
N LYS A 42 0.73 -0.01 -14.86
CA LYS A 42 -0.16 -0.57 -15.90
C LYS A 42 0.04 -2.08 -16.12
N ARG A 43 1.27 -2.58 -15.94
CA ARG A 43 1.54 -4.02 -16.04
C ARG A 43 0.84 -4.78 -14.92
N MET A 44 0.87 -4.27 -13.69
CA MET A 44 0.18 -4.90 -12.56
C MET A 44 -1.33 -4.86 -12.73
N VAL A 45 -1.88 -3.76 -13.26
CA VAL A 45 -3.31 -3.68 -13.63
C VAL A 45 -3.68 -4.78 -14.61
N LYS A 46 -2.90 -4.94 -15.70
CA LYS A 46 -3.14 -6.01 -16.70
C LYS A 46 -3.06 -7.41 -16.10
N GLN A 47 -2.10 -7.67 -15.22
CA GLN A 47 -2.00 -8.96 -14.53
C GLN A 47 -3.23 -9.22 -13.65
N ALA A 48 -3.65 -8.24 -12.84
CA ALA A 48 -4.82 -8.37 -11.98
C ALA A 48 -6.10 -8.61 -12.78
N MET A 49 -6.28 -7.90 -13.90
CA MET A 49 -7.38 -8.16 -14.84
C MET A 49 -7.33 -9.59 -15.40
N GLY A 50 -6.14 -10.06 -15.79
CA GLY A 50 -5.93 -11.43 -16.29
C GLY A 50 -6.24 -12.51 -15.24
N HIS A 51 -6.10 -12.18 -13.95
CA HIS A 51 -6.52 -13.03 -12.83
C HIS A 51 -8.02 -12.90 -12.48
N GLY A 52 -8.75 -12.03 -13.17
CA GLY A 52 -10.19 -11.81 -12.91
C GLY A 52 -10.47 -11.04 -11.62
N HIS A 53 -9.54 -10.18 -11.17
CA HIS A 53 -9.78 -9.40 -9.96
C HIS A 53 -10.95 -8.43 -10.13
N PRO A 54 -11.94 -8.40 -9.23
CA PRO A 54 -13.21 -7.71 -9.45
C PRO A 54 -13.16 -6.20 -9.21
N SER A 55 -12.14 -5.69 -8.52
CA SER A 55 -12.06 -4.28 -8.12
C SER A 55 -10.61 -3.80 -8.11
N ILE A 56 -10.21 -3.07 -9.14
CA ILE A 56 -8.84 -2.58 -9.34
C ILE A 56 -8.86 -1.07 -9.41
N TYR A 57 -8.05 -0.41 -8.58
CA TYR A 57 -7.89 1.04 -8.56
C TYR A 57 -6.54 1.43 -9.14
N THR A 58 -6.53 2.40 -10.04
CA THR A 58 -5.30 2.95 -10.61
C THR A 58 -5.38 4.46 -10.77
N ARG A 59 -4.30 5.08 -11.17
CA ARG A 59 -4.22 6.53 -11.41
C ARG A 59 -5.27 6.98 -12.43
N PRO A 60 -5.95 8.11 -12.23
CA PRO A 60 -7.04 8.55 -13.11
C PRO A 60 -6.67 8.48 -14.59
N ARG A 61 -5.55 9.10 -14.99
CA ARG A 61 -5.09 9.10 -16.38
C ARG A 61 -4.78 7.70 -16.96
N TRP A 62 -4.63 6.69 -16.12
CA TRP A 62 -4.37 5.31 -16.55
C TRP A 62 -5.64 4.46 -16.49
N ALA A 63 -6.59 4.79 -15.62
CA ALA A 63 -7.87 4.12 -15.59
C ALA A 63 -8.59 4.28 -16.94
N ASP A 64 -8.51 5.47 -17.52
CA ASP A 64 -9.08 5.78 -18.82
C ASP A 64 -8.51 4.91 -19.97
N ASP A 65 -7.26 4.47 -19.86
CA ASP A 65 -6.65 3.57 -20.84
C ASP A 65 -7.24 2.14 -20.79
N PHE A 66 -7.84 1.75 -19.68
CA PHE A 66 -8.43 0.42 -19.51
C PHE A 66 -9.91 0.37 -19.81
N ASN A 67 -10.60 1.50 -19.73
CA ASN A 67 -11.98 1.79 -20.17
C ASN A 67 -13.01 0.66 -19.92
N HIS A 68 -12.81 -0.15 -18.90
CA HIS A 68 -13.59 -1.33 -18.57
C HIS A 68 -13.63 -1.56 -17.05
N GLU A 69 -14.76 -1.99 -16.53
CA GLU A 69 -14.77 -2.74 -15.29
C GLU A 69 -13.80 -3.94 -15.42
N PRO A 70 -13.00 -4.24 -14.41
CA PRO A 70 -13.13 -3.76 -13.01
C PRO A 70 -12.21 -2.59 -12.62
N VAL A 71 -11.68 -1.81 -13.56
CA VAL A 71 -10.70 -0.75 -13.28
C VAL A 71 -11.38 0.56 -12.92
N GLN A 72 -11.01 1.12 -11.77
CA GLN A 72 -11.56 2.34 -11.20
C GLN A 72 -10.48 3.39 -10.97
N HIS A 73 -10.91 4.65 -10.83
CA HIS A 73 -10.02 5.75 -10.49
C HIS A 73 -9.66 5.74 -9.02
N LEU A 74 -8.39 5.92 -8.71
CA LEU A 74 -7.97 6.29 -7.36
C LEU A 74 -8.50 7.69 -7.01
N PRO A 75 -8.76 7.95 -5.71
CA PRO A 75 -9.12 9.29 -5.27
C PRO A 75 -8.00 10.29 -5.59
N ASN A 76 -8.39 11.54 -5.86
CA ASN A 76 -7.43 12.62 -5.98
C ASN A 76 -6.72 12.87 -4.64
N LEU A 77 -5.50 13.37 -4.72
CA LEU A 77 -4.81 13.82 -3.53
C LEU A 77 -5.54 15.01 -2.89
N VAL A 78 -5.49 15.09 -1.57
CA VAL A 78 -6.30 16.03 -0.78
C VAL A 78 -5.76 17.46 -0.83
N GLU A 79 -4.53 17.69 -1.27
CA GLU A 79 -3.95 19.02 -1.33
C GLU A 79 -4.68 19.92 -2.33
N GLU A 80 -5.06 21.09 -1.86
CA GLU A 80 -5.82 22.06 -2.62
C GLU A 80 -5.05 22.56 -3.86
N GLY A 81 -5.73 22.73 -4.97
CA GLY A 81 -5.14 23.22 -6.22
C GLY A 81 -4.31 22.21 -7.00
N SER A 82 -4.42 20.96 -6.63
CA SER A 82 -3.52 19.97 -7.06
C SER A 82 -4.17 18.91 -7.90
N ASP A 83 -4.10 19.01 -9.22
CA ASP A 83 -4.52 17.94 -10.09
C ASP A 83 -3.62 16.73 -10.03
N ARG A 84 -2.38 16.92 -9.52
CA ARG A 84 -1.46 16.02 -9.50
C ARG A 84 -0.42 16.14 -8.83
N LYS A 85 -0.35 15.54 -8.06
CA LYS A 85 0.41 15.87 -7.42
C LYS A 85 1.26 14.94 -6.76
N ASP A 86 1.59 13.99 -7.44
CA ASP A 86 2.64 13.06 -7.25
C ASP A 86 3.91 13.42 -8.06
N ASP A 87 3.99 14.59 -8.73
CA ASP A 87 5.20 15.10 -9.36
C ASP A 87 6.03 15.93 -8.37
N PRO A 88 7.35 15.83 -8.41
CA PRO A 88 8.13 14.93 -9.25
C PRO A 88 8.14 13.48 -8.73
N PHE A 89 7.56 13.23 -7.58
CA PHE A 89 7.59 11.95 -6.89
C PHE A 89 6.27 11.23 -7.05
N HIS A 90 6.19 10.34 -8.01
CA HIS A 90 5.00 9.56 -8.24
C HIS A 90 4.59 8.75 -7.02
N TRP A 91 3.37 8.96 -6.58
CA TRP A 91 2.82 8.21 -5.46
C TRP A 91 2.77 6.71 -5.76
N GLY A 92 3.29 5.92 -4.83
CA GLY A 92 3.32 4.47 -4.93
C GLY A 92 1.96 3.83 -4.64
N SER A 93 1.81 2.56 -5.03
CA SER A 93 0.57 1.81 -4.76
C SER A 93 0.28 1.67 -3.26
N GLY A 94 1.31 1.49 -2.42
CA GLY A 94 1.14 1.41 -0.96
C GLY A 94 0.54 2.68 -0.36
N PRO A 95 1.13 3.86 -0.53
CA PRO A 95 0.54 5.12 -0.08
C PRO A 95 -0.88 5.37 -0.61
N TYR A 96 -1.14 5.05 -1.89
CA TYR A 96 -2.48 5.17 -2.45
C TYR A 96 -3.47 4.15 -1.86
N ALA A 97 -3.02 2.95 -1.47
CA ALA A 97 -3.88 1.98 -0.78
C ALA A 97 -4.30 2.50 0.59
N ILE A 98 -3.39 3.16 1.33
CA ILE A 98 -3.72 3.79 2.61
C ILE A 98 -4.67 4.98 2.40
N LEU A 99 -4.43 5.80 1.37
CA LEU A 99 -5.31 6.92 1.03
C LEU A 99 -6.73 6.43 0.70
N LEU A 100 -6.85 5.40 -0.14
CA LEU A 100 -8.15 4.80 -0.49
C LEU A 100 -8.85 4.29 0.78
N GLY A 101 -8.12 3.58 1.65
CA GLY A 101 -8.65 3.11 2.93
C GLY A 101 -9.18 4.25 3.81
N ALA A 102 -8.43 5.34 3.92
CA ALA A 102 -8.82 6.50 4.72
C ALA A 102 -10.07 7.23 4.19
N PHE A 103 -10.37 7.12 2.88
CA PHE A 103 -11.65 7.58 2.33
C PHE A 103 -12.81 6.62 2.63
N MET A 104 -12.53 5.34 2.85
CA MET A 104 -13.55 4.30 3.02
C MET A 104 -13.86 3.99 4.48
N ASP A 105 -12.90 4.11 5.39
CA ASP A 105 -13.04 3.71 6.79
C ASP A 105 -12.25 4.66 7.73
N ALA A 106 -12.81 4.90 8.90
CA ALA A 106 -12.17 5.68 9.96
C ALA A 106 -11.16 4.88 10.81
N ASN A 107 -11.04 3.56 10.60
CA ASN A 107 -10.16 2.68 11.37
C ASN A 107 -9.33 1.81 10.41
N ILE A 108 -8.10 2.23 10.18
CA ILE A 108 -7.19 1.57 9.24
C ILE A 108 -6.14 0.76 10.00
N GLN A 109 -6.07 -0.52 9.71
CA GLN A 109 -5.00 -1.41 10.10
C GLN A 109 -4.03 -1.58 8.95
N MET A 110 -2.74 -1.58 9.21
CA MET A 110 -1.70 -1.60 8.19
C MET A 110 -0.68 -2.69 8.47
N VAL A 111 -0.32 -3.50 7.47
CA VAL A 111 0.70 -4.54 7.56
C VAL A 111 1.56 -4.60 6.30
N GLY A 112 2.83 -4.98 6.44
CA GLY A 112 3.75 -5.06 5.29
C GLY A 112 4.21 -3.69 4.76
N PHE A 113 4.22 -2.67 5.61
CA PHE A 113 4.78 -1.33 5.32
C PHE A 113 6.14 -1.17 5.99
N ASP A 114 7.05 -2.08 5.70
CA ASP A 114 8.35 -2.20 6.35
C ASP A 114 9.30 -1.04 6.02
N LEU A 115 9.17 -0.44 4.86
CA LEU A 115 9.95 0.69 4.33
C LEU A 115 11.43 0.37 4.09
N TYR A 116 12.12 -0.06 5.14
CA TYR A 116 13.58 -0.22 5.15
C TYR A 116 14.00 -1.52 4.46
N GLY A 117 15.15 -1.47 3.81
CA GLY A 117 15.79 -2.68 3.31
C GLY A 117 16.27 -3.60 4.43
N VAL A 118 16.34 -4.88 4.14
CA VAL A 118 17.01 -5.86 5.00
C VAL A 118 18.45 -6.03 4.49
N ASP A 119 19.44 -5.79 5.34
CA ASP A 119 20.87 -5.82 4.96
C ASP A 119 21.18 -4.97 3.71
N LYS A 120 20.57 -3.79 3.61
CA LYS A 120 20.65 -2.87 2.47
C LYS A 120 20.08 -3.42 1.15
N LYS A 121 19.42 -4.57 1.18
CA LYS A 121 18.74 -5.21 0.04
C LYS A 121 17.24 -4.94 0.06
N ILE A 122 16.57 -5.26 -1.05
CA ILE A 122 15.13 -5.08 -1.19
C ILE A 122 14.37 -5.88 -0.13
N ASN A 123 13.43 -5.19 0.53
CA ASN A 123 12.47 -5.77 1.45
C ASN A 123 11.11 -5.87 0.75
N ASN A 124 10.85 -7.00 0.11
CA ASN A 124 9.59 -7.22 -0.60
C ASN A 124 9.33 -8.72 -0.77
N VAL A 125 8.16 -9.19 -0.39
CA VAL A 125 7.78 -10.62 -0.48
C VAL A 125 7.72 -11.16 -1.91
N TYR A 126 7.63 -10.29 -2.91
CA TYR A 126 7.58 -10.66 -4.33
C TYR A 126 8.92 -10.51 -5.04
N SER A 127 10.01 -10.20 -4.33
CA SER A 127 11.34 -10.19 -4.94
C SER A 127 11.59 -11.50 -5.68
N ASP A 128 12.32 -11.43 -6.79
CA ASP A 128 12.61 -12.57 -7.67
C ASP A 128 11.39 -13.16 -8.41
N THR A 129 10.23 -12.53 -8.32
CA THR A 129 9.02 -12.95 -9.07
C THR A 129 8.74 -12.03 -10.27
N GLU A 130 7.84 -12.47 -11.14
CA GLU A 130 7.45 -11.69 -12.31
C GLU A 130 6.98 -10.28 -11.94
N GLY A 131 7.62 -9.29 -12.56
CA GLY A 131 7.30 -7.88 -12.34
C GLY A 131 8.05 -7.20 -11.22
N TYR A 132 8.89 -7.91 -10.48
CA TYR A 132 9.67 -7.38 -9.37
C TYR A 132 11.17 -7.51 -9.59
N LYS A 133 11.93 -6.65 -8.92
CA LYS A 133 13.39 -6.70 -8.92
C LYS A 133 13.89 -7.89 -8.10
N SER A 134 15.13 -8.31 -8.38
CA SER A 134 15.78 -9.34 -7.58
C SER A 134 15.99 -8.89 -6.14
N SER A 135 15.88 -9.84 -5.21
CA SER A 135 16.17 -9.66 -3.79
C SER A 135 17.61 -9.18 -3.53
N ASP A 136 18.54 -9.48 -4.45
CA ASP A 136 19.94 -9.04 -4.35
C ASP A 136 20.14 -7.55 -4.70
N ASN A 137 19.16 -6.90 -5.28
CA ASN A 137 19.26 -5.48 -5.59
C ASN A 137 19.29 -4.61 -4.32
N SER A 138 19.96 -3.47 -4.41
CA SER A 138 19.95 -2.48 -3.32
C SER A 138 18.53 -2.05 -2.98
N ALA A 139 18.29 -1.83 -1.70
CA ALA A 139 17.03 -1.30 -1.19
C ALA A 139 16.65 0.00 -1.91
N THR A 140 15.37 0.16 -2.18
CA THR A 140 14.85 1.42 -2.73
C THR A 140 14.88 2.50 -1.65
N ASP A 141 15.18 3.72 -2.02
CA ASP A 141 15.03 4.85 -1.12
C ASP A 141 13.57 4.96 -0.65
N HIS A 142 13.37 4.84 0.64
CA HIS A 142 12.05 4.82 1.28
C HIS A 142 11.53 6.22 1.63
N SER A 143 12.34 7.27 1.49
CA SER A 143 11.99 8.64 1.90
C SER A 143 10.69 9.13 1.27
N TYR A 144 10.44 8.78 0.00
CA TYR A 144 9.19 9.12 -0.68
C TYR A 144 7.97 8.47 -0.05
N TRP A 145 8.07 7.18 0.30
CA TRP A 145 6.96 6.47 0.94
C TRP A 145 6.70 7.00 2.34
N VAL A 146 7.77 7.31 3.09
CA VAL A 146 7.64 7.95 4.40
C VAL A 146 6.87 9.26 4.28
N TYR A 147 7.26 10.14 3.34
CA TYR A 147 6.61 11.41 3.08
C TYR A 147 5.14 11.22 2.65
N GLN A 148 4.88 10.38 1.65
CA GLN A 148 3.54 10.17 1.09
C GLN A 148 2.57 9.64 2.14
N ILE A 149 3.00 8.67 2.94
CA ILE A 149 2.16 8.06 3.99
C ILE A 149 1.93 9.07 5.13
N ALA A 150 2.94 9.84 5.54
CA ALA A 150 2.78 10.90 6.52
C ALA A 150 1.74 11.95 6.08
N LYS A 151 1.70 12.28 4.78
CA LYS A 151 0.68 13.17 4.22
C LYS A 151 -0.73 12.59 4.41
N VAL A 152 -0.94 11.30 4.12
CA VAL A 152 -2.25 10.65 4.33
C VAL A 152 -2.67 10.77 5.80
N PHE A 153 -1.77 10.44 6.73
CA PHE A 153 -2.08 10.55 8.16
C PHE A 153 -2.47 11.98 8.59
N THR A 154 -1.80 12.98 8.02
CA THR A 154 -2.09 14.40 8.27
C THR A 154 -3.42 14.85 7.68
N TRP A 155 -3.76 14.40 6.48
CA TRP A 155 -5.02 14.76 5.81
C TRP A 155 -6.26 14.14 6.47
N PHE A 156 -6.09 13.03 7.18
CA PHE A 156 -7.18 12.30 7.85
C PHE A 156 -7.00 12.24 9.38
N PRO A 157 -7.03 13.39 10.07
CA PRO A 157 -6.73 13.45 11.52
C PRO A 157 -7.79 12.74 12.38
N GLN A 158 -8.98 12.48 11.84
CA GLN A 158 -10.05 11.74 12.52
C GLN A 158 -10.00 10.23 12.24
N THR A 159 -9.20 9.78 11.29
CA THR A 159 -8.98 8.37 11.01
C THR A 159 -7.86 7.83 11.91
N THR A 160 -8.08 6.68 12.53
CA THR A 160 -7.04 5.98 13.29
C THR A 160 -6.27 5.05 12.37
N PHE A 161 -4.95 5.12 12.45
CA PHE A 161 -4.05 4.24 11.71
C PHE A 161 -3.25 3.39 12.70
N ARG A 162 -3.43 2.07 12.63
CA ARG A 162 -2.67 1.13 13.45
C ARG A 162 -1.77 0.30 12.57
N ILE A 163 -0.46 0.46 12.77
CA ILE A 163 0.57 -0.23 12.02
C ILE A 163 0.97 -1.49 12.79
N TYR A 164 0.99 -2.62 12.12
CA TYR A 164 1.47 -3.88 12.68
C TYR A 164 2.80 -4.25 12.07
N ASN A 165 3.81 -4.42 12.90
CA ASN A 165 5.15 -4.79 12.45
C ASN A 165 5.90 -5.63 13.51
N THR A 166 7.15 -6.02 13.23
CA THR A 166 7.98 -6.72 14.19
C THR A 166 8.42 -5.79 15.32
N PRO A 167 8.72 -6.30 16.52
CA PRO A 167 9.15 -5.47 17.64
C PRO A 167 10.41 -4.63 17.37
N GLU A 168 11.27 -5.10 16.47
CA GLU A 168 12.54 -4.45 16.12
C GLU A 168 12.36 -3.34 15.06
N TRP A 169 11.16 -3.18 14.49
CA TRP A 169 10.93 -2.19 13.46
C TRP A 169 10.74 -0.78 14.06
N ASP A 170 11.50 0.17 13.53
CA ASP A 170 11.41 1.56 13.97
C ASP A 170 10.43 2.35 13.09
N MET A 171 9.39 2.87 13.72
CA MET A 171 8.44 3.77 13.06
C MET A 171 9.11 5.12 12.73
N PRO A 172 9.02 5.59 11.46
CA PRO A 172 9.55 6.91 11.09
C PRO A 172 9.03 8.01 12.00
N LYS A 173 9.89 8.99 12.29
CA LYS A 173 9.49 10.14 13.13
C LYS A 173 8.32 10.94 12.54
N GLU A 174 8.23 10.99 11.22
CA GLU A 174 7.17 11.65 10.45
C GLU A 174 5.81 11.01 10.65
N TRP A 175 5.77 9.74 11.11
CA TRP A 175 4.53 9.00 11.36
C TRP A 175 4.09 9.04 12.83
N LYS A 176 4.88 9.64 13.72
CA LYS A 176 4.54 9.77 15.15
C LYS A 176 3.49 10.88 15.36
N LEU A 177 2.27 10.63 14.91
CA LEU A 177 1.12 11.53 15.01
C LEU A 177 0.09 10.97 15.99
N ALA A 178 -0.79 11.82 16.51
CA ALA A 178 -1.78 11.44 17.54
C ALA A 178 -2.77 10.36 17.07
N ASN A 179 -3.02 10.27 15.75
CA ASN A 179 -3.92 9.30 15.13
C ASN A 179 -3.21 8.05 14.59
N VAL A 180 -1.90 7.90 14.86
CA VAL A 180 -1.09 6.75 14.42
C VAL A 180 -0.57 5.98 15.62
N SER A 181 -0.68 4.66 15.59
CA SER A 181 -0.15 3.77 16.61
C SER A 181 0.60 2.60 16.00
N LEU A 182 1.58 2.07 16.74
CA LEU A 182 2.32 0.86 16.39
C LEU A 182 1.92 -0.27 17.32
N ASP A 183 1.74 -1.45 16.76
CA ASP A 183 1.49 -2.67 17.51
C ASP A 183 2.29 -3.85 16.89
N THR A 184 2.33 -4.97 17.55
CA THR A 184 3.04 -6.17 17.10
C THR A 184 2.14 -7.05 16.23
N LEU A 185 2.76 -7.83 15.32
CA LEU A 185 2.06 -8.65 14.34
C LEU A 185 1.14 -9.71 14.95
N ASP A 186 1.45 -10.19 16.14
CA ASP A 186 0.66 -11.19 16.87
C ASP A 186 -0.68 -10.67 17.40
N LYS A 187 -0.89 -9.35 17.34
CA LYS A 187 -2.13 -8.71 17.74
C LYS A 187 -3.06 -8.33 16.56
N LEU A 188 -2.65 -8.65 15.35
CA LEU A 188 -3.48 -8.51 14.16
C LEU A 188 -4.44 -9.75 14.06
#